data_f209c11dec90e423f437e3eaf2128ad6
#
_entry.id   f209c11dec90e423f437e3eaf2128ad6
#
_cell.length_a   1.000
_cell.length_b   1.000
_cell.length_c   1.000
_cell.angle_alpha   90.00
_cell.angle_beta   90.00
_cell.angle_gamma   90.00
#
_symmetry.space_group_name_H-M   'P 1'
#
loop_
_entity.id
_entity.type
_entity.pdbx_description
1 polymer ?
#
loop_
_entity_poly.entity_id
_entity_poly.type
_entity_poly.pdbx_seq_one_letter_code
_entity_poly.pdbx_strand_id
1 'polypeptide(L)'
;MELAGRVAVVTGGGGGIGEGLCRTFAAEGARAVVVADIDGDAAERVAADLAAGGTTALGLRVDVGSEPDVQALVERSEDGFGPIDLFCANAGIIAIGGVEVPDESWERIWRVNVQSHVYAARAVLPGMLARGEGYLLHTASAAGLLTQLGSAPYSVTKHAVVGLAEWLAITHGDAGIRVSCLCPQAVRTAMTGGAPRVAGDTVSTSRRDGVLLPAEVARVVVDGLRDERFLILPHPEVATYEQRRAGDRERWLKGMRRMQAAMMAAWRSPTT
;
A
#
# COMPACT_ATOMS: atom_id res chain seq x y z
N MET A 1 -16.69 6.73 2.86
CA MET A 1 -16.28 8.12 2.48
C MET A 1 -16.47 8.33 0.99
N GLU A 2 -17.13 9.40 0.56
CA GLU A 2 -17.11 9.86 -0.82
C GLU A 2 -15.90 10.79 -1.04
N LEU A 3 -15.25 10.69 -2.22
CA LEU A 3 -14.06 11.47 -2.54
C LEU A 3 -14.36 12.86 -3.08
N ALA A 4 -15.57 13.07 -3.60
CA ALA A 4 -15.97 14.37 -4.13
C ALA A 4 -15.80 15.49 -3.09
N GLY A 5 -15.05 16.53 -3.44
CA GLY A 5 -14.76 17.67 -2.58
C GLY A 5 -13.68 17.45 -1.50
N ARG A 6 -13.08 16.26 -1.41
CA ARG A 6 -12.09 15.89 -0.38
C ARG A 6 -10.65 16.21 -0.81
N VAL A 7 -9.78 16.42 0.20
CA VAL A 7 -8.33 16.51 0.02
C VAL A 7 -7.70 15.16 0.31
N ALA A 8 -7.02 14.60 -0.68
CA ALA A 8 -6.32 13.32 -0.58
C ALA A 8 -4.82 13.48 -0.73
N VAL A 9 -4.05 12.86 0.16
CA VAL A 9 -2.58 12.75 0.09
C VAL A 9 -2.21 11.30 -0.18
N VAL A 10 -1.33 11.05 -1.15
CA VAL A 10 -0.90 9.70 -1.53
C VAL A 10 0.63 9.63 -1.55
N THR A 11 1.22 8.80 -0.70
CA THR A 11 2.66 8.51 -0.74
C THR A 11 2.97 7.38 -1.70
N GLY A 12 4.13 7.44 -2.38
CA GLY A 12 4.44 6.54 -3.51
C GLY A 12 3.51 6.82 -4.69
N GLY A 13 3.09 8.07 -4.86
CA GLY A 13 2.10 8.51 -5.85
C GLY A 13 2.65 8.69 -7.25
N GLY A 14 3.99 8.68 -7.43
CA GLY A 14 4.65 8.84 -8.72
C GLY A 14 4.52 7.64 -9.66
N GLY A 15 4.04 6.48 -9.15
CA GLY A 15 3.89 5.28 -9.98
C GLY A 15 3.03 4.19 -9.35
N GLY A 16 2.82 3.11 -10.10
CA GLY A 16 2.16 1.90 -9.62
C GLY A 16 0.78 2.13 -9.01
N ILE A 17 0.53 1.49 -7.86
CA ILE A 17 -0.75 1.60 -7.14
C ILE A 17 -1.01 3.06 -6.74
N GLY A 18 0.01 3.79 -6.25
CA GLY A 18 -0.13 5.18 -5.83
C GLY A 18 -0.57 6.10 -6.98
N GLU A 19 0.03 6.01 -8.15
CA GLU A 19 -0.43 6.74 -9.34
C GLU A 19 -1.87 6.35 -9.71
N GLY A 20 -2.20 5.05 -9.66
CA GLY A 20 -3.57 4.58 -9.87
C GLY A 20 -4.57 5.21 -8.91
N LEU A 21 -4.22 5.30 -7.62
CA LEU A 21 -5.04 5.98 -6.61
C LEU A 21 -5.20 7.46 -6.94
N CYS A 22 -4.11 8.19 -7.20
CA CYS A 22 -4.16 9.62 -7.52
C CYS A 22 -5.09 9.92 -8.70
N ARG A 23 -4.95 9.17 -9.80
CA ARG A 23 -5.78 9.33 -11.01
C ARG A 23 -7.25 9.00 -10.74
N THR A 24 -7.52 7.94 -9.99
CA THR A 24 -8.89 7.54 -9.68
C THR A 24 -9.55 8.53 -8.72
N PHE A 25 -8.84 9.03 -7.70
CA PHE A 25 -9.38 10.03 -6.77
C PHE A 25 -9.70 11.35 -7.48
N ALA A 26 -8.87 11.77 -8.42
CA ALA A 26 -9.15 12.91 -9.26
C ALA A 26 -10.43 12.71 -10.10
N ALA A 27 -10.58 11.53 -10.73
CA ALA A 27 -11.76 11.18 -11.51
C ALA A 27 -13.06 11.10 -10.67
N GLU A 28 -12.95 10.74 -9.38
CA GLU A 28 -14.03 10.72 -8.41
C GLU A 28 -14.34 12.11 -7.81
N GLY A 29 -13.73 13.18 -8.33
CA GLY A 29 -14.03 14.55 -7.96
C GLY A 29 -13.34 15.02 -6.67
N ALA A 30 -12.21 14.45 -6.28
CA ALA A 30 -11.41 14.99 -5.20
C ALA A 30 -11.09 16.48 -5.43
N ARG A 31 -11.24 17.31 -4.41
CA ARG A 31 -10.96 18.74 -4.47
C ARG A 31 -9.49 19.04 -4.70
N ALA A 32 -8.63 18.26 -4.06
CA ALA A 32 -7.20 18.30 -4.28
C ALA A 32 -6.56 16.93 -4.07
N VAL A 33 -5.53 16.62 -4.86
CA VAL A 33 -4.71 15.41 -4.74
C VAL A 33 -3.26 15.81 -4.59
N VAL A 34 -2.64 15.46 -3.47
CA VAL A 34 -1.20 15.64 -3.23
C VAL A 34 -0.48 14.34 -3.54
N VAL A 35 0.43 14.40 -4.49
CA VAL A 35 1.23 13.29 -5.00
C VAL A 35 2.61 13.36 -4.37
N ALA A 36 2.92 12.49 -3.43
CA ALA A 36 4.22 12.46 -2.76
C ALA A 36 5.01 11.22 -3.20
N ASP A 37 6.26 11.39 -3.62
CA ASP A 37 7.15 10.30 -3.99
C ASP A 37 8.61 10.64 -3.69
N ILE A 38 9.47 9.63 -3.52
CA ILE A 38 10.92 9.83 -3.42
C ILE A 38 11.50 10.33 -4.76
N ASP A 39 10.87 9.94 -5.87
CA ASP A 39 11.10 10.47 -7.20
C ASP A 39 10.21 11.71 -7.41
N GLY A 40 10.80 12.88 -7.19
CA GLY A 40 10.11 14.17 -7.31
C GLY A 40 9.59 14.42 -8.73
N ASP A 41 10.35 14.06 -9.76
CA ASP A 41 9.96 14.26 -11.16
C ASP A 41 8.74 13.40 -11.50
N ALA A 42 8.69 12.17 -10.99
CA ALA A 42 7.51 11.31 -11.16
C ALA A 42 6.29 11.86 -10.44
N ALA A 43 6.45 12.40 -9.23
CA ALA A 43 5.36 13.03 -8.48
C ALA A 43 4.82 14.27 -9.21
N GLU A 44 5.71 15.14 -9.68
CA GLU A 44 5.35 16.36 -10.44
C GLU A 44 4.65 16.03 -11.76
N ARG A 45 5.14 15.04 -12.49
CA ARG A 45 4.50 14.56 -13.72
C ARG A 45 3.06 14.10 -13.48
N VAL A 46 2.83 13.27 -12.46
CA VAL A 46 1.47 12.80 -12.14
C VAL A 46 0.59 13.98 -11.74
N ALA A 47 1.08 14.90 -10.89
CA ALA A 47 0.32 16.07 -10.48
C ALA A 47 -0.02 16.99 -11.68
N ALA A 48 0.91 17.20 -12.61
CA ALA A 48 0.68 17.98 -13.83
C ALA A 48 -0.40 17.34 -14.73
N ASP A 49 -0.38 16.02 -14.88
CA ASP A 49 -1.41 15.27 -15.62
C ASP A 49 -2.80 15.46 -14.98
N LEU A 50 -2.89 15.39 -13.64
CA LEU A 50 -4.14 15.61 -12.92
C LEU A 50 -4.64 17.04 -13.09
N ALA A 51 -3.74 18.02 -13.02
CA ALA A 51 -4.07 19.43 -13.21
C ALA A 51 -4.55 19.72 -14.64
N ALA A 52 -3.95 19.11 -15.65
CA ALA A 52 -4.42 19.18 -17.02
C ALA A 52 -5.82 18.59 -17.21
N GLY A 53 -6.20 17.61 -16.38
CA GLY A 53 -7.55 17.05 -16.27
C GLY A 53 -8.54 17.89 -15.45
N GLY A 54 -8.12 19.04 -14.91
CA GLY A 54 -8.97 19.96 -14.13
C GLY A 54 -9.00 19.72 -12.63
N THR A 55 -8.22 18.78 -12.10
CA THR A 55 -8.12 18.54 -10.65
C THR A 55 -6.98 19.36 -10.05
N THR A 56 -7.22 20.05 -8.94
CA THR A 56 -6.13 20.69 -8.20
C THR A 56 -5.16 19.64 -7.69
N ALA A 57 -3.88 19.73 -8.05
CA ALA A 57 -2.89 18.74 -7.66
C ALA A 57 -1.52 19.37 -7.35
N LEU A 58 -0.76 18.73 -6.46
CA LEU A 58 0.59 19.13 -6.07
C LEU A 58 1.50 17.91 -6.03
N GLY A 59 2.61 17.96 -6.78
CA GLY A 59 3.67 16.97 -6.74
C GLY A 59 4.75 17.38 -5.74
N LEU A 60 5.18 16.46 -4.88
CA LEU A 60 6.22 16.71 -3.88
C LEU A 60 7.22 15.57 -3.81
N ARG A 61 8.52 15.91 -3.80
CA ARG A 61 9.55 14.95 -3.43
C ARG A 61 9.53 14.75 -1.91
N VAL A 62 9.36 13.50 -1.46
CA VAL A 62 9.25 13.12 -0.05
C VAL A 62 9.95 11.78 0.19
N ASP A 63 10.88 11.72 1.12
CA ASP A 63 11.35 10.46 1.67
C ASP A 63 10.44 10.07 2.85
N VAL A 64 9.56 9.09 2.64
CA VAL A 64 8.64 8.61 3.70
C VAL A 64 9.36 7.94 4.87
N GLY A 65 10.62 7.56 4.69
CA GLY A 65 11.49 7.07 5.78
C GLY A 65 12.02 8.18 6.71
N SER A 66 11.77 9.45 6.37
CA SER A 66 12.13 10.64 7.15
C SER A 66 10.88 11.23 7.79
N GLU A 67 10.79 11.18 9.12
CA GLU A 67 9.65 11.80 9.83
C GLU A 67 9.50 13.30 9.55
N PRO A 68 10.57 14.10 9.53
CA PRO A 68 10.48 15.52 9.16
C PRO A 68 9.91 15.76 7.76
N ASP A 69 10.25 14.90 6.77
CA ASP A 69 9.71 15.03 5.42
C ASP A 69 8.21 14.74 5.39
N VAL A 70 7.75 13.76 6.18
CA VAL A 70 6.31 13.43 6.29
C VAL A 70 5.55 14.56 7.00
N GLN A 71 6.14 15.16 8.03
CA GLN A 71 5.57 16.34 8.69
C GLN A 71 5.43 17.51 7.72
N ALA A 72 6.50 17.83 6.99
CA ALA A 72 6.49 18.89 5.98
C ALA A 72 5.48 18.60 4.84
N LEU A 73 5.30 17.34 4.44
CA LEU A 73 4.26 16.95 3.50
C LEU A 73 2.87 17.31 4.01
N VAL A 74 2.56 16.98 5.26
CA VAL A 74 1.26 17.29 5.87
C VAL A 74 1.04 18.78 5.97
N GLU A 75 2.01 19.53 6.52
CA GLU A 75 1.95 20.99 6.65
C GLU A 75 1.71 21.68 5.29
N ARG A 76 2.52 21.35 4.28
CA ARG A 76 2.34 21.91 2.93
C ARG A 76 1.02 21.55 2.28
N SER A 77 0.49 20.38 2.56
CA SER A 77 -0.82 19.95 2.04
C SER A 77 -1.95 20.75 2.69
N GLU A 78 -1.89 20.93 4.01
CA GLU A 78 -2.91 21.66 4.75
C GLU A 78 -2.85 23.17 4.50
N ASP A 79 -1.65 23.75 4.36
CA ASP A 79 -1.46 25.16 3.99
C ASP A 79 -2.02 25.44 2.59
N GLY A 80 -1.83 24.54 1.64
CA GLY A 80 -2.27 24.74 0.27
C GLY A 80 -3.75 24.45 0.03
N PHE A 81 -4.31 23.45 0.73
CA PHE A 81 -5.63 22.92 0.39
C PHE A 81 -6.57 22.77 1.59
N GLY A 82 -6.15 23.18 2.77
CA GLY A 82 -6.89 22.97 4.02
C GLY A 82 -6.81 21.52 4.51
N PRO A 83 -7.63 21.15 5.49
CA PRO A 83 -7.51 19.89 6.20
C PRO A 83 -7.46 18.68 5.28
N ILE A 84 -6.56 17.74 5.57
CA ILE A 84 -6.46 16.48 4.86
C ILE A 84 -7.62 15.57 5.29
N ASP A 85 -8.46 15.16 4.34
CA ASP A 85 -9.57 14.24 4.59
C ASP A 85 -9.13 12.77 4.51
N LEU A 86 -8.26 12.44 3.53
CA LEU A 86 -7.75 11.10 3.28
C LEU A 86 -6.23 11.11 3.18
N PHE A 87 -5.55 10.32 4.01
CA PHE A 87 -4.11 10.08 3.86
C PHE A 87 -3.85 8.62 3.48
N CYS A 88 -3.25 8.41 2.31
CA CYS A 88 -2.87 7.08 1.80
C CYS A 88 -1.37 6.85 2.05
N ALA A 89 -1.04 6.14 3.11
CA ALA A 89 0.30 5.61 3.36
C ALA A 89 0.52 4.38 2.46
N ASN A 90 1.01 4.63 1.23
CA ASN A 90 1.09 3.62 0.18
C ASN A 90 2.53 3.30 -0.24
N ALA A 91 3.49 4.20 -0.08
CA ALA A 91 4.88 3.95 -0.43
C ALA A 91 5.42 2.67 0.22
N GLY A 92 6.20 1.90 -0.53
CA GLY A 92 6.78 0.67 -0.02
C GLY A 92 7.85 0.11 -0.96
N ILE A 93 8.72 -0.73 -0.40
CA ILE A 93 9.78 -1.43 -1.13
C ILE A 93 9.76 -2.92 -0.81
N ILE A 94 10.48 -3.71 -1.60
CA ILE A 94 10.68 -5.15 -1.38
C ILE A 94 12.17 -5.44 -1.17
N ALA A 95 12.47 -6.40 -0.30
CA ALA A 95 13.81 -7.00 -0.16
C ALA A 95 13.66 -8.51 -0.31
N ILE A 96 14.33 -9.08 -1.31
CA ILE A 96 14.29 -10.52 -1.60
C ILE A 96 15.33 -11.23 -0.72
N GLY A 97 14.93 -12.36 -0.15
CA GLY A 97 15.78 -13.22 0.68
C GLY A 97 15.10 -13.59 2.00
N GLY A 98 15.81 -14.38 2.80
CA GLY A 98 15.40 -14.87 4.10
C GLY A 98 16.01 -14.06 5.25
N VAL A 99 16.38 -14.74 6.32
CA VAL A 99 17.03 -14.15 7.51
C VAL A 99 18.47 -13.70 7.23
N GLU A 100 19.07 -14.18 6.16
CA GLU A 100 20.43 -13.85 5.70
C GLU A 100 20.52 -12.49 5.01
N VAL A 101 19.39 -11.82 4.74
CA VAL A 101 19.40 -10.45 4.18
C VAL A 101 20.14 -9.52 5.13
N PRO A 102 21.09 -8.67 4.64
CA PRO A 102 21.86 -7.77 5.48
C PRO A 102 21.02 -6.85 6.36
N ASP A 103 21.50 -6.53 7.55
CA ASP A 103 20.78 -5.69 8.53
C ASP A 103 20.38 -4.32 7.94
N GLU A 104 21.25 -3.71 7.14
CA GLU A 104 20.96 -2.42 6.48
C GLU A 104 19.73 -2.50 5.56
N SER A 105 19.52 -3.66 4.91
CA SER A 105 18.33 -3.90 4.08
C SER A 105 17.09 -4.13 4.95
N TRP A 106 17.22 -4.81 6.09
CA TRP A 106 16.16 -4.96 7.08
C TRP A 106 15.74 -3.60 7.65
N GLU A 107 16.69 -2.78 8.04
CA GLU A 107 16.45 -1.43 8.57
C GLU A 107 15.79 -0.54 7.51
N ARG A 108 16.29 -0.58 6.28
CA ARG A 108 15.72 0.22 5.19
C ARG A 108 14.27 -0.17 4.89
N ILE A 109 13.98 -1.47 4.74
CA ILE A 109 12.62 -1.92 4.46
C ILE A 109 11.70 -1.66 5.65
N TRP A 110 12.18 -1.78 6.88
CA TRP A 110 11.41 -1.44 8.08
C TRP A 110 11.05 0.04 8.10
N ARG A 111 12.03 0.90 7.85
CA ARG A 111 11.84 2.36 7.82
C ARG A 111 10.81 2.77 6.77
N VAL A 112 10.92 2.24 5.55
CA VAL A 112 10.02 2.59 4.46
C VAL A 112 8.66 1.92 4.60
N ASN A 113 8.59 0.63 4.95
CA ASN A 113 7.32 -0.10 4.95
C ASN A 113 6.53 -0.03 6.26
N VAL A 114 7.16 0.35 7.38
CA VAL A 114 6.52 0.36 8.71
C VAL A 114 6.56 1.75 9.31
N GLN A 115 7.77 2.32 9.52
CA GLN A 115 7.89 3.62 10.18
C GLN A 115 7.16 4.73 9.43
N SER A 116 7.17 4.69 8.10
CA SER A 116 6.41 5.65 7.28
C SER A 116 4.92 5.71 7.61
N HIS A 117 4.31 4.56 7.87
CA HIS A 117 2.91 4.48 8.27
C HIS A 117 2.67 5.06 9.67
N VAL A 118 3.64 4.88 10.58
CA VAL A 118 3.62 5.49 11.92
C VAL A 118 3.76 7.00 11.81
N TYR A 119 4.72 7.48 11.01
CA TYR A 119 4.95 8.92 10.79
C TYR A 119 3.72 9.59 10.17
N ALA A 120 3.12 8.96 9.15
CA ALA A 120 1.89 9.44 8.54
C ALA A 120 0.76 9.58 9.56
N ALA A 121 0.47 8.52 10.32
CA ALA A 121 -0.56 8.56 11.35
C ALA A 121 -0.27 9.64 12.41
N ARG A 122 0.97 9.72 12.89
CA ARG A 122 1.39 10.72 13.88
C ARG A 122 1.22 12.16 13.40
N ALA A 123 1.48 12.41 12.10
CA ALA A 123 1.38 13.73 11.52
C ALA A 123 -0.08 14.18 11.31
N VAL A 124 -0.99 13.28 10.88
CA VAL A 124 -2.36 13.70 10.52
C VAL A 124 -3.40 13.49 11.62
N LEU A 125 -3.20 12.53 12.54
CA LEU A 125 -4.19 12.21 13.58
C LEU A 125 -4.55 13.38 14.48
N PRO A 126 -3.62 14.25 14.94
CA PRO A 126 -4.00 15.36 15.79
C PRO A 126 -5.06 16.26 15.14
N GLY A 127 -4.88 16.64 13.87
CA GLY A 127 -5.84 17.43 13.11
C GLY A 127 -7.16 16.70 12.88
N MET A 128 -7.10 15.42 12.49
CA MET A 128 -8.28 14.59 12.25
C MET A 128 -9.10 14.40 13.55
N LEU A 129 -8.47 14.10 14.67
CA LEU A 129 -9.12 13.93 15.98
C LEU A 129 -9.76 15.24 16.47
N ALA A 130 -9.10 16.36 16.26
CA ALA A 130 -9.65 17.66 16.64
C ALA A 130 -10.94 18.00 15.88
N ARG A 131 -11.09 17.49 14.64
CA ARG A 131 -12.30 17.64 13.83
C ARG A 131 -13.35 16.54 14.07
N GLY A 132 -12.94 15.42 14.68
CA GLY A 132 -13.78 14.23 14.78
C GLY A 132 -14.03 13.54 13.43
N GLU A 133 -13.20 13.79 12.43
CA GLU A 133 -13.32 13.23 11.07
C GLU A 133 -11.95 13.07 10.42
N GLY A 134 -11.71 11.93 9.79
CA GLY A 134 -10.51 11.64 9.01
C GLY A 134 -10.47 10.21 8.52
N TYR A 135 -9.69 9.97 7.48
CA TYR A 135 -9.52 8.64 6.89
C TYR A 135 -8.06 8.30 6.64
N LEU A 136 -7.62 7.14 7.13
CA LEU A 136 -6.30 6.58 6.88
C LEU A 136 -6.42 5.32 6.01
N LEU A 137 -5.74 5.30 4.86
CA LEU A 137 -5.57 4.12 4.04
C LEU A 137 -4.13 3.62 4.13
N HIS A 138 -3.94 2.42 4.67
CA HIS A 138 -2.64 1.77 4.76
C HIS A 138 -2.49 0.69 3.70
N THR A 139 -1.50 0.83 2.79
CA THR A 139 -1.20 -0.22 1.82
C THR A 139 -0.26 -1.26 2.42
N ALA A 140 -0.85 -2.35 2.91
CA ALA A 140 -0.13 -3.54 3.32
C ALA A 140 0.18 -4.44 2.09
N SER A 141 -0.27 -5.67 2.12
CA SER A 141 -0.19 -6.69 1.05
C SER A 141 -0.91 -7.95 1.53
N ALA A 142 -1.31 -8.82 0.63
CA ALA A 142 -1.65 -10.21 0.97
C ALA A 142 -0.50 -10.91 1.73
N ALA A 143 0.75 -10.48 1.52
CA ALA A 143 1.91 -10.92 2.31
C ALA A 143 1.80 -10.61 3.81
N GLY A 144 1.06 -9.58 4.19
CA GLY A 144 0.77 -9.23 5.59
C GLY A 144 -0.27 -10.13 6.25
N LEU A 145 -1.06 -10.85 5.45
CA LEU A 145 -2.06 -11.80 5.92
C LEU A 145 -1.58 -13.26 5.79
N LEU A 146 -0.83 -13.58 4.71
CA LEU A 146 -0.56 -14.96 4.28
C LEU A 146 0.91 -15.36 4.35
N THR A 147 1.84 -14.41 4.32
CA THR A 147 3.29 -14.56 4.15
C THR A 147 3.70 -14.64 2.66
N GLN A 148 4.76 -13.96 2.30
CA GLN A 148 5.39 -14.00 0.97
C GLN A 148 6.57 -14.97 0.96
N LEU A 149 6.50 -16.03 0.16
CA LEU A 149 7.64 -16.91 -0.07
C LEU A 149 8.77 -16.14 -0.76
N GLY A 150 10.02 -16.39 -0.34
CA GLY A 150 11.21 -15.75 -0.91
C GLY A 150 11.49 -14.32 -0.43
N SER A 151 10.70 -13.79 0.51
CA SER A 151 10.96 -12.46 1.10
C SER A 151 10.50 -12.40 2.55
N ALA A 152 11.42 -12.70 3.47
CA ALA A 152 11.16 -12.61 4.91
C ALA A 152 10.98 -11.15 5.37
N PRO A 153 11.85 -10.18 4.98
CA PRO A 153 11.69 -8.80 5.42
C PRO A 153 10.36 -8.18 4.96
N TYR A 154 9.94 -8.45 3.73
CA TYR A 154 8.67 -7.95 3.21
C TYR A 154 7.48 -8.53 3.97
N SER A 155 7.48 -9.86 4.21
CA SER A 155 6.43 -10.51 4.98
C SER A 155 6.28 -9.94 6.38
N VAL A 156 7.39 -9.77 7.09
CA VAL A 156 7.40 -9.22 8.47
C VAL A 156 6.86 -7.79 8.46
N THR A 157 7.37 -6.94 7.56
CA THR A 157 6.95 -5.53 7.51
C THR A 157 5.48 -5.38 7.12
N LYS A 158 4.96 -6.19 6.22
CA LYS A 158 3.54 -6.11 5.82
C LYS A 158 2.58 -6.67 6.89
N HIS A 159 3.00 -7.65 7.71
CA HIS A 159 2.25 -8.03 8.92
C HIS A 159 2.23 -6.89 9.95
N ALA A 160 3.35 -6.19 10.14
CA ALA A 160 3.41 -5.05 11.04
C ALA A 160 2.44 -3.92 10.63
N VAL A 161 2.30 -3.64 9.33
CA VAL A 161 1.35 -2.64 8.81
C VAL A 161 -0.10 -3.06 9.09
N VAL A 162 -0.45 -4.34 8.89
CA VAL A 162 -1.81 -4.83 9.23
C VAL A 162 -2.09 -4.61 10.71
N GLY A 163 -1.17 -5.01 11.61
CA GLY A 163 -1.33 -4.82 13.04
C GLY A 163 -1.45 -3.35 13.46
N LEU A 164 -0.68 -2.45 12.82
CA LEU A 164 -0.80 -1.01 13.05
C LEU A 164 -2.17 -0.48 12.61
N ALA A 165 -2.63 -0.87 11.42
CA ALA A 165 -3.92 -0.44 10.89
C ALA A 165 -5.09 -0.93 11.78
N GLU A 166 -5.04 -2.18 12.26
CA GLU A 166 -6.01 -2.71 13.21
C GLU A 166 -6.02 -1.90 14.52
N TRP A 167 -4.83 -1.64 15.07
CA TRP A 167 -4.70 -0.86 16.29
C TRP A 167 -5.31 0.54 16.15
N LEU A 168 -5.02 1.23 15.03
CA LEU A 168 -5.55 2.56 14.74
C LEU A 168 -7.09 2.54 14.59
N ALA A 169 -7.63 1.54 13.89
CA ALA A 169 -9.07 1.38 13.72
C ALA A 169 -9.80 1.15 15.03
N ILE A 170 -9.24 0.30 15.91
CA ILE A 170 -9.80 0.00 17.23
C ILE A 170 -9.72 1.23 18.15
N THR A 171 -8.56 1.90 18.14
CA THR A 171 -8.29 2.97 19.11
C THR A 171 -9.03 4.27 18.79
N HIS A 172 -9.19 4.60 17.51
CA HIS A 172 -9.68 5.91 17.07
C HIS A 172 -11.04 5.85 16.34
N GLY A 173 -11.60 4.65 16.14
CA GLY A 173 -12.86 4.48 15.40
C GLY A 173 -14.03 5.27 16.00
N ASP A 174 -14.19 5.22 17.32
CA ASP A 174 -15.24 5.94 18.04
C ASP A 174 -15.01 7.46 18.07
N ALA A 175 -13.79 7.90 17.80
CA ALA A 175 -13.42 9.31 17.66
C ALA A 175 -13.63 9.86 16.22
N GLY A 176 -14.30 9.12 15.35
CA GLY A 176 -14.62 9.53 13.98
C GLY A 176 -13.52 9.27 12.96
N ILE A 177 -12.46 8.54 13.32
CA ILE A 177 -11.38 8.19 12.39
C ILE A 177 -11.68 6.85 11.72
N ARG A 178 -11.72 6.85 10.39
CA ARG A 178 -11.85 5.63 9.60
C ARG A 178 -10.49 5.13 9.15
N VAL A 179 -10.31 3.82 9.14
CA VAL A 179 -9.05 3.18 8.73
C VAL A 179 -9.35 2.03 7.80
N SER A 180 -8.66 1.99 6.66
CA SER A 180 -8.66 0.84 5.76
C SER A 180 -7.25 0.29 5.57
N CYS A 181 -7.15 -1.03 5.43
CA CYS A 181 -5.94 -1.76 5.12
C CYS A 181 -6.08 -2.43 3.75
N LEU A 182 -5.35 -1.91 2.76
CA LEU A 182 -5.31 -2.44 1.40
C LEU A 182 -4.31 -3.59 1.33
N CYS A 183 -4.79 -4.79 0.98
CA CYS A 183 -3.97 -6.02 0.93
C CYS A 183 -4.01 -6.68 -0.46
N PRO A 184 -3.35 -6.11 -1.47
CA PRO A 184 -3.30 -6.68 -2.81
C PRO A 184 -2.34 -7.87 -2.88
N GLN A 185 -2.57 -8.76 -3.87
CA GLN A 185 -1.57 -9.69 -4.37
C GLN A 185 -0.75 -9.02 -5.50
N ALA A 186 -0.52 -9.72 -6.62
CA ALA A 186 0.27 -9.20 -7.71
C ALA A 186 -0.45 -8.06 -8.45
N VAL A 187 0.23 -6.90 -8.54
CA VAL A 187 -0.20 -5.74 -9.32
C VAL A 187 0.94 -5.36 -10.26
N ARG A 188 0.61 -5.00 -11.49
CA ARG A 188 1.58 -4.59 -12.51
C ARG A 188 2.21 -3.25 -12.15
N THR A 189 3.36 -3.30 -11.49
CA THR A 189 4.13 -2.13 -11.04
C THR A 189 5.62 -2.34 -11.31
N ALA A 190 6.43 -1.29 -11.17
CA ALA A 190 7.88 -1.40 -11.23
C ALA A 190 8.43 -2.39 -10.16
N MET A 191 7.81 -2.44 -8.98
CA MET A 191 8.18 -3.36 -7.90
C MET A 191 8.05 -4.83 -8.31
N THR A 192 7.09 -5.17 -9.16
CA THR A 192 6.88 -6.53 -9.68
C THR A 192 7.66 -6.81 -10.96
N GLY A 193 8.58 -5.88 -11.31
CA GLY A 193 9.53 -6.06 -12.39
C GLY A 193 9.02 -5.66 -13.77
N GLY A 194 7.85 -5.03 -13.93
CA GLY A 194 7.35 -4.55 -15.24
C GLY A 194 7.43 -5.58 -16.39
N ALA A 195 8.09 -6.71 -16.11
CA ALA A 195 8.52 -7.69 -17.08
C ALA A 195 7.33 -8.49 -17.62
N PRO A 196 7.34 -8.75 -18.93
CA PRO A 196 6.52 -9.81 -19.51
C PRO A 196 6.85 -11.14 -18.81
N ARG A 197 5.86 -12.02 -18.71
CA ARG A 197 6.00 -13.38 -18.18
C ARG A 197 7.34 -14.00 -18.56
N VAL A 198 8.20 -14.24 -17.59
CA VAL A 198 9.27 -15.21 -17.77
C VAL A 198 8.57 -16.58 -17.81
N ALA A 199 8.83 -17.37 -18.84
CA ALA A 199 8.32 -18.73 -18.92
C ALA A 199 8.76 -19.49 -17.63
N GLY A 200 7.81 -19.97 -16.82
CA GLY A 200 8.07 -20.52 -15.49
C GLY A 200 7.53 -19.71 -14.30
N ASP A 201 7.00 -18.52 -14.50
CA ASP A 201 6.51 -17.59 -13.47
C ASP A 201 5.17 -18.02 -12.80
N THR A 202 4.66 -19.20 -13.17
CA THR A 202 3.45 -19.81 -12.56
C THR A 202 3.65 -20.24 -11.10
N VAL A 203 4.84 -20.05 -10.54
CA VAL A 203 5.22 -20.49 -9.20
C VAL A 203 5.17 -19.36 -8.17
N SER A 204 5.06 -18.10 -8.58
CA SER A 204 4.85 -17.02 -7.63
C SER A 204 3.45 -17.09 -7.03
N THR A 205 3.37 -17.30 -5.71
CA THR A 205 2.09 -17.36 -4.99
C THR A 205 1.22 -16.14 -5.21
N SER A 206 1.85 -14.97 -5.37
CA SER A 206 1.17 -13.69 -5.58
C SER A 206 0.54 -13.51 -6.96
N ARG A 207 0.92 -14.33 -7.97
CA ARG A 207 0.41 -14.23 -9.34
C ARG A 207 -0.61 -15.31 -9.70
N ARG A 208 -0.88 -16.24 -8.78
CA ARG A 208 -1.76 -17.39 -9.02
C ARG A 208 -3.19 -16.97 -9.37
N ASP A 209 -3.67 -15.92 -8.72
CA ASP A 209 -5.04 -15.42 -8.86
C ASP A 209 -5.14 -14.25 -9.87
N GLY A 210 -4.09 -14.08 -10.69
CA GLY A 210 -3.99 -13.02 -11.70
C GLY A 210 -3.09 -11.85 -11.29
N VAL A 211 -2.86 -10.97 -12.24
CA VAL A 211 -2.09 -9.73 -12.05
C VAL A 211 -3.00 -8.57 -12.43
N LEU A 212 -3.38 -7.77 -11.44
CA LEU A 212 -4.24 -6.61 -11.64
C LEU A 212 -3.44 -5.40 -12.15
N LEU A 213 -4.14 -4.50 -12.83
CA LEU A 213 -3.61 -3.17 -13.15
C LEU A 213 -3.79 -2.22 -11.95
N PRO A 214 -2.92 -1.21 -11.79
CA PRO A 214 -3.09 -0.19 -10.75
C PRO A 214 -4.47 0.46 -10.72
N ALA A 215 -5.05 0.75 -11.89
CA ALA A 215 -6.39 1.34 -11.98
C ALA A 215 -7.51 0.39 -11.52
N GLU A 216 -7.34 -0.92 -11.67
CA GLU A 216 -8.31 -1.91 -11.17
C GLU A 216 -8.26 -1.95 -9.63
N VAL A 217 -7.06 -1.94 -9.06
CA VAL A 217 -6.87 -1.85 -7.61
C VAL A 217 -7.48 -0.56 -7.05
N ALA A 218 -7.24 0.58 -7.71
CA ALA A 218 -7.74 1.87 -7.27
C ALA A 218 -9.28 1.94 -7.25
N ARG A 219 -9.96 1.31 -8.21
CA ARG A 219 -11.43 1.20 -8.20
C ARG A 219 -11.94 0.41 -6.99
N VAL A 220 -11.33 -0.75 -6.70
CA VAL A 220 -11.67 -1.54 -5.51
C VAL A 220 -11.42 -0.75 -4.22
N VAL A 221 -10.38 0.10 -4.21
CA VAL A 221 -10.13 1.01 -3.07
C VAL A 221 -11.25 2.01 -2.92
N VAL A 222 -11.70 2.67 -3.99
CA VAL A 222 -12.80 3.64 -3.92
C VAL A 222 -14.07 3.00 -3.37
N ASP A 223 -14.44 1.82 -3.85
CA ASP A 223 -15.58 1.07 -3.31
C ASP A 223 -15.40 0.72 -1.82
N GLY A 224 -14.17 0.34 -1.44
CA GLY A 224 -13.82 0.07 -0.03
C GLY A 224 -13.91 1.32 0.86
N LEU A 225 -13.51 2.48 0.35
CA LEU A 225 -13.60 3.75 1.08
C LEU A 225 -15.06 4.21 1.23
N ARG A 226 -15.91 4.03 0.20
CA ARG A 226 -17.35 4.31 0.28
C ARG A 226 -18.05 3.49 1.35
N ASP A 227 -17.73 2.18 1.38
CA ASP A 227 -18.30 1.24 2.33
C ASP A 227 -17.61 1.30 3.71
N GLU A 228 -16.59 2.13 3.88
CA GLU A 228 -15.75 2.22 5.09
C GLU A 228 -15.21 0.84 5.55
N ARG A 229 -14.90 -0.05 4.58
CA ARG A 229 -14.38 -1.38 4.85
C ARG A 229 -12.97 -1.31 5.41
N PHE A 230 -12.73 -1.97 6.55
CA PHE A 230 -11.38 -2.06 7.10
C PHE A 230 -10.44 -2.82 6.16
N LEU A 231 -10.80 -4.02 5.73
CA LEU A 231 -9.96 -4.85 4.88
C LEU A 231 -10.40 -4.72 3.41
N ILE A 232 -9.52 -4.17 2.57
CA ILE A 232 -9.75 -4.02 1.14
C ILE A 232 -8.89 -5.05 0.40
N LEU A 233 -9.55 -6.01 -0.25
CA LEU A 233 -8.93 -7.13 -0.96
C LEU A 233 -9.23 -7.06 -2.46
N PRO A 234 -8.32 -6.50 -3.28
CA PRO A 234 -8.48 -6.50 -4.75
C PRO A 234 -8.54 -7.91 -5.34
N HIS A 235 -7.92 -8.88 -4.68
CA HIS A 235 -7.99 -10.30 -5.00
C HIS A 235 -8.84 -10.99 -3.91
N PRO A 236 -10.13 -11.26 -4.17
CA PRO A 236 -11.06 -11.76 -3.15
C PRO A 236 -10.69 -13.15 -2.61
N GLU A 237 -9.90 -13.94 -3.34
CA GLU A 237 -9.40 -15.24 -2.93
C GLU A 237 -8.56 -15.16 -1.63
N VAL A 238 -7.93 -14.00 -1.38
CA VAL A 238 -7.13 -13.77 -0.18
C VAL A 238 -7.94 -13.99 1.09
N ALA A 239 -9.21 -13.58 1.12
CA ALA A 239 -10.11 -13.82 2.26
C ALA A 239 -10.27 -15.32 2.56
N THR A 240 -10.43 -16.14 1.51
CA THR A 240 -10.51 -17.60 1.66
C THR A 240 -9.21 -18.20 2.18
N TYR A 241 -8.06 -17.68 1.72
CA TYR A 241 -6.75 -18.15 2.16
C TYR A 241 -6.49 -17.79 3.62
N GLU A 242 -6.86 -16.59 4.04
CA GLU A 242 -6.75 -16.14 5.41
C GLU A 242 -7.61 -17.00 6.36
N GLN A 243 -8.88 -17.27 5.99
CA GLN A 243 -9.75 -18.16 6.74
C GLN A 243 -9.15 -19.56 6.90
N ARG A 244 -8.59 -20.13 5.81
CA ARG A 244 -7.90 -21.44 5.86
C ARG A 244 -6.67 -21.41 6.77
N ARG A 245 -5.91 -20.33 6.74
CA ARG A 245 -4.74 -20.11 7.60
C ARG A 245 -5.14 -20.00 9.07
N ALA A 246 -6.22 -19.28 9.37
CA ALA A 246 -6.73 -19.13 10.73
C ALA A 246 -7.35 -20.42 11.28
N GLY A 247 -8.10 -21.15 10.44
CA GLY A 247 -8.81 -22.36 10.84
C GLY A 247 -7.92 -23.57 11.11
N ASP A 248 -6.82 -23.75 10.35
CA ASP A 248 -5.85 -24.84 10.55
C ASP A 248 -4.44 -24.37 10.18
N ARG A 249 -3.73 -23.80 11.14
CA ARG A 249 -2.37 -23.26 10.94
C ARG A 249 -1.37 -24.34 10.53
N GLU A 250 -1.45 -25.51 11.11
CA GLU A 250 -0.50 -26.60 10.81
C GLU A 250 -0.67 -27.13 9.38
N ARG A 251 -1.90 -27.33 8.95
CA ARG A 251 -2.22 -27.72 7.57
C ARG A 251 -1.78 -26.63 6.59
N TRP A 252 -1.99 -25.36 6.91
CA TRP A 252 -1.54 -24.24 6.11
C TRP A 252 -0.02 -24.25 5.93
N LEU A 253 0.74 -24.34 7.03
CA LEU A 253 2.20 -24.36 6.99
C LEU A 253 2.74 -25.56 6.19
N LYS A 254 2.11 -26.74 6.29
CA LYS A 254 2.46 -27.92 5.46
C LYS A 254 2.22 -27.62 3.97
N GLY A 255 1.14 -26.92 3.63
CA GLY A 255 0.83 -26.47 2.26
C GLY A 255 1.87 -25.50 1.72
N MET A 256 2.21 -24.48 2.50
CA MET A 256 3.21 -23.46 2.14
C MET A 256 4.62 -24.05 1.96
N ARG A 257 5.02 -25.03 2.80
CA ARG A 257 6.29 -25.77 2.60
C ARG A 257 6.36 -26.52 1.27
N ARG A 258 5.27 -27.19 0.87
CA ARG A 258 5.21 -27.86 -0.45
C ARG A 258 5.33 -26.86 -1.59
N MET A 259 4.67 -25.70 -1.47
CA MET A 259 4.72 -24.64 -2.46
C MET A 259 6.13 -24.03 -2.56
N GLN A 260 6.78 -23.79 -1.42
CA GLN A 260 8.19 -23.35 -1.35
C GLN A 260 9.12 -24.35 -2.06
N ALA A 261 8.97 -25.64 -1.79
CA ALA A 261 9.78 -26.66 -2.42
C ALA A 261 9.60 -26.70 -3.95
N ALA A 262 8.36 -26.57 -4.44
CA ALA A 262 8.07 -26.51 -5.86
C ALA A 262 8.68 -25.26 -6.53
N MET A 263 8.60 -24.10 -5.87
CA MET A 263 9.20 -22.86 -6.34
C MET A 263 10.73 -22.99 -6.44
N MET A 264 11.38 -23.54 -5.43
CA MET A 264 12.84 -23.73 -5.42
C MET A 264 13.30 -24.74 -6.47
N ALA A 265 12.51 -25.78 -6.74
CA ALA A 265 12.79 -26.75 -7.80
C ALA A 265 12.72 -26.10 -9.19
N ALA A 266 11.72 -25.26 -9.44
CA ALA A 266 11.58 -24.53 -10.68
C ALA A 266 12.74 -23.55 -10.94
N TRP A 267 13.28 -22.90 -9.89
CA TRP A 267 14.42 -21.98 -10.01
C TRP A 267 15.75 -22.70 -10.29
N ARG A 268 15.88 -23.97 -9.90
CA ARG A 268 17.08 -24.79 -10.14
C ARG A 268 17.10 -25.50 -11.49
N SER A 269 15.96 -25.56 -12.17
CA SER A 269 15.88 -26.18 -13.50
C SER A 269 16.37 -25.15 -14.53
N PRO A 270 17.46 -25.44 -15.29
CA PRO A 270 17.89 -24.53 -16.35
C PRO A 270 16.77 -24.42 -17.38
N THR A 271 16.44 -23.19 -17.76
CA THR A 271 15.61 -22.92 -18.94
C THR A 271 16.37 -23.48 -20.16
N THR A 272 15.92 -24.62 -20.70
CA THR A 272 16.34 -25.11 -22.01
C THR A 272 15.80 -24.20 -23.11
#